data_6f742ef1920dbd5d1e424b81bbd6b343
#
_entry.id   6f742ef1920dbd5d1e424b81bbd6b343
#
_cell.length_a   1.000
_cell.length_b   1.000
_cell.length_c   1.000
_cell.angle_alpha   90.00
_cell.angle_beta   90.00
_cell.angle_gamma   90.00
#
_symmetry.space_group_name_H-M   'P 1'
#
loop_
_entity.id
_entity.type
_entity.pdbx_description
1 polymer ?
#
loop_
_entity_poly.entity_id
_entity_poly.type
_entity_poly.pdbx_seq_one_letter_code
_entity_poly.pdbx_strand_id
1 'polypeptide(L)'
;QTVQRFLSRFPGQVGLMHSRLSAGERYDTWRRVRQGELSVVVGPRSALFAPLPNPGLIVVDESHDDSYYQSDSLPYYHARQAAVIYAQLAGAVCLLGSATPDLVSWYRAAQGEWRCLSLPARILAHHQSVQAQLKRLSQERGAAEASASGRTMVSHFRPLEKQAEVIDLPPVQVIDMRQELKAGNRSIFSGALQSALHEVLERGLQAILFLNRRGTATYIFCRDCGYSLKCPRCDLPLTYHSAGRPSPRNSQPMLTCHHCGYQRRLPRTCPQCQSSRIRQYGTGTERVETEVQALLPNARTLRWDYETTRGKGAHEVILKQFSAHGSDVLIGTQMLAKGLDLPLVTLVGVVLADVGLNLPDYRAAERTFQVLTQVAGRAGRSPLGGKVILQTFQPEHYVIQAAAKHDYMAFYRQELDYRKQLAYPPFTQLVRLEYRHAQASKAESAAKELAGKINTWLSSEGSHTTQISGPVPCFFTRLNNQYRWQIILRGHDPAALIRDRLPGDWQVEINPPSLL
;
A
#
# COMPACT_ATOMS: atom_id res chain seq x y z
N GLN A 1 -12.77 -6.93 15.61
CA GLN A 1 -13.34 -8.22 15.13
C GLN A 1 -12.41 -9.39 15.42
N THR A 2 -11.14 -9.38 14.96
CA THR A 2 -10.18 -10.49 15.20
C THR A 2 -10.03 -10.81 16.68
N VAL A 3 -9.78 -9.81 17.51
CA VAL A 3 -9.66 -9.96 18.97
C VAL A 3 -10.91 -10.60 19.59
N GLN A 4 -12.09 -10.17 19.20
CA GLN A 4 -13.36 -10.72 19.70
C GLN A 4 -13.49 -12.22 19.38
N ARG A 5 -13.07 -12.65 18.20
CA ARG A 5 -13.07 -14.06 17.81
C ARG A 5 -12.12 -14.90 18.67
N PHE A 6 -10.94 -14.35 18.98
CA PHE A 6 -10.01 -15.03 19.88
C PHE A 6 -10.54 -15.08 21.32
N LEU A 7 -11.10 -13.98 21.85
CA LEU A 7 -11.68 -13.94 23.19
C LEU A 7 -12.84 -14.93 23.36
N SER A 8 -13.69 -15.10 22.33
CA SER A 8 -14.78 -16.07 22.38
C SER A 8 -14.31 -17.53 22.28
N ARG A 9 -13.17 -17.77 21.59
CA ARG A 9 -12.64 -19.14 21.39
C ARG A 9 -11.74 -19.60 22.53
N PHE A 10 -11.02 -18.67 23.14
CA PHE A 10 -10.05 -18.89 24.23
C PHE A 10 -10.36 -17.97 25.41
N PRO A 11 -11.51 -18.19 26.13
CA PRO A 11 -11.91 -17.31 27.21
C PRO A 11 -10.88 -17.33 28.33
N GLY A 12 -10.49 -16.15 28.82
CA GLY A 12 -9.52 -15.99 29.90
C GLY A 12 -8.04 -16.20 29.52
N GLN A 13 -7.74 -16.66 28.30
CA GLN A 13 -6.37 -17.01 27.88
C GLN A 13 -5.74 -16.02 26.91
N VAL A 14 -6.47 -14.96 26.51
CA VAL A 14 -6.02 -14.01 25.49
C VAL A 14 -5.49 -12.74 26.11
N GLY A 15 -4.22 -12.45 25.89
CA GLY A 15 -3.57 -11.18 26.21
C GLY A 15 -3.57 -10.23 25.02
N LEU A 16 -3.93 -8.97 25.27
CA LEU A 16 -3.84 -7.89 24.28
C LEU A 16 -2.62 -7.04 24.57
N MET A 17 -1.81 -6.77 23.53
CA MET A 17 -0.67 -5.86 23.63
C MET A 17 -0.73 -4.82 22.53
N HIS A 18 -0.98 -3.55 22.86
CA HIS A 18 -0.95 -2.43 21.91
C HIS A 18 -0.65 -1.10 22.61
N SER A 19 -0.26 -0.09 21.83
CA SER A 19 0.18 1.22 22.35
C SER A 19 -0.92 2.04 23.04
N ARG A 20 -2.19 1.69 22.87
CA ARG A 20 -3.33 2.39 23.54
C ARG A 20 -3.58 1.91 24.98
N LEU A 21 -2.97 0.80 25.38
CA LEU A 21 -3.02 0.34 26.78
C LEU A 21 -2.21 1.28 27.66
N SER A 22 -2.69 1.52 28.88
CA SER A 22 -1.92 2.20 29.92
C SER A 22 -0.65 1.40 30.28
N ALA A 23 0.29 2.04 30.95
CA ALA A 23 1.51 1.38 31.39
C ALA A 23 1.21 0.19 32.34
N GLY A 24 0.22 0.36 33.23
CA GLY A 24 -0.22 -0.69 34.15
C GLY A 24 -0.82 -1.90 33.42
N GLU A 25 -1.79 -1.67 32.52
CA GLU A 25 -2.41 -2.75 31.72
C GLU A 25 -1.38 -3.51 30.88
N ARG A 26 -0.40 -2.80 30.30
CA ARG A 26 0.70 -3.45 29.55
C ARG A 26 1.56 -4.32 30.47
N TYR A 27 1.91 -3.80 31.64
CA TYR A 27 2.72 -4.52 32.62
C TYR A 27 1.98 -5.77 33.14
N ASP A 28 0.70 -5.65 33.48
CA ASP A 28 -0.10 -6.80 33.94
C ASP A 28 -0.24 -7.87 32.85
N THR A 29 -0.52 -7.45 31.60
CA THR A 29 -0.57 -8.40 30.50
C THR A 29 0.78 -9.08 30.29
N TRP A 30 1.88 -8.31 30.30
CA TRP A 30 3.23 -8.83 30.14
C TRP A 30 3.59 -9.85 31.24
N ARG A 31 3.29 -9.53 32.50
CA ARG A 31 3.52 -10.41 33.67
C ARG A 31 2.76 -11.72 33.53
N ARG A 32 1.47 -11.65 33.22
CA ARG A 32 0.60 -12.82 33.05
C ARG A 32 1.01 -13.72 31.89
N VAL A 33 1.45 -13.11 30.77
CA VAL A 33 2.03 -13.85 29.64
C VAL A 33 3.29 -14.58 30.08
N ARG A 34 4.21 -13.90 30.79
CA ARG A 34 5.46 -14.48 31.28
C ARG A 34 5.24 -15.63 32.28
N GLN A 35 4.20 -15.55 33.06
CA GLN A 35 3.81 -16.59 34.02
C GLN A 35 3.08 -17.78 33.37
N GLY A 36 2.77 -17.70 32.10
CA GLY A 36 2.03 -18.73 31.36
C GLY A 36 0.51 -18.74 31.62
N GLU A 37 -0.02 -17.72 32.32
CA GLU A 37 -1.47 -17.59 32.55
C GLU A 37 -2.23 -17.26 31.24
N LEU A 38 -1.57 -16.59 30.29
CA LEU A 38 -2.12 -16.25 28.99
C LEU A 38 -1.33 -16.99 27.91
N SER A 39 -2.03 -17.85 27.17
CA SER A 39 -1.44 -18.71 26.13
C SER A 39 -1.53 -18.12 24.73
N VAL A 40 -2.36 -17.10 24.53
CA VAL A 40 -2.56 -16.42 23.25
C VAL A 40 -2.30 -14.93 23.41
N VAL A 41 -1.41 -14.36 22.60
CA VAL A 41 -1.16 -12.92 22.57
C VAL A 41 -1.56 -12.36 21.21
N VAL A 42 -2.38 -11.30 21.22
CA VAL A 42 -2.81 -10.60 20.00
C VAL A 42 -2.38 -9.14 20.08
N GLY A 43 -1.76 -8.64 19.03
CA GLY A 43 -1.32 -7.25 18.98
C GLY A 43 -0.61 -6.87 17.68
N PRO A 44 -0.15 -5.61 17.56
CA PRO A 44 0.66 -5.16 16.43
C PRO A 44 2.08 -5.76 16.48
N ARG A 45 2.95 -5.32 15.59
CA ARG A 45 4.34 -5.81 15.46
C ARG A 45 5.08 -6.01 16.81
N SER A 46 4.85 -5.15 17.78
CA SER A 46 5.50 -5.23 19.09
C SER A 46 5.04 -6.44 19.94
N ALA A 47 3.87 -7.00 19.65
CA ALA A 47 3.38 -8.20 20.34
C ALA A 47 4.23 -9.46 20.04
N LEU A 48 5.02 -9.44 18.96
CA LEU A 48 5.98 -10.49 18.64
C LEU A 48 6.96 -10.78 19.79
N PHE A 49 7.31 -9.76 20.58
CA PHE A 49 8.27 -9.86 21.68
C PHE A 49 7.59 -10.05 23.05
N ALA A 50 6.33 -10.48 23.05
CA ALA A 50 5.68 -10.90 24.29
C ALA A 50 6.39 -12.12 24.89
N PRO A 51 6.63 -12.16 26.21
CA PRO A 51 7.45 -13.20 26.85
C PRO A 51 6.66 -14.51 27.05
N LEU A 52 6.15 -15.10 25.99
CA LEU A 52 5.54 -16.42 26.03
C LEU A 52 6.62 -17.47 26.33
N PRO A 53 6.46 -18.32 27.35
CA PRO A 53 7.49 -19.29 27.73
C PRO A 53 7.83 -20.29 26.63
N ASN A 54 6.83 -20.81 25.92
CA ASN A 54 7.00 -21.82 24.87
C ASN A 54 6.05 -21.51 23.70
N PRO A 55 6.39 -20.55 22.82
CA PRO A 55 5.55 -20.25 21.67
C PRO A 55 5.58 -21.42 20.68
N GLY A 56 4.44 -22.03 20.38
CA GLY A 56 4.32 -23.10 19.37
C GLY A 56 3.94 -22.59 17.99
N LEU A 57 3.29 -21.41 17.93
CA LEU A 57 2.80 -20.83 16.68
C LEU A 57 2.92 -19.30 16.69
N ILE A 58 3.47 -18.75 15.64
CA ILE A 58 3.51 -17.30 15.38
C ILE A 58 2.75 -17.04 14.07
N VAL A 59 1.70 -16.21 14.13
CA VAL A 59 0.90 -15.84 12.95
C VAL A 59 1.12 -14.38 12.62
N VAL A 60 1.52 -14.09 11.39
CA VAL A 60 1.65 -12.73 10.85
C VAL A 60 0.59 -12.58 9.76
N ASP A 61 -0.51 -11.93 10.11
CA ASP A 61 -1.61 -11.65 9.18
C ASP A 61 -1.28 -10.43 8.32
N GLU A 62 -1.75 -10.39 7.06
CA GLU A 62 -1.40 -9.35 6.07
C GLU A 62 0.12 -9.11 6.02
N SER A 63 0.89 -10.20 5.96
CA SER A 63 2.36 -10.21 6.11
C SER A 63 3.12 -9.34 5.09
N HIS A 64 2.46 -8.93 4.01
CA HIS A 64 2.98 -8.01 2.99
C HIS A 64 2.96 -6.53 3.42
N ASP A 65 2.24 -6.18 4.50
CA ASP A 65 2.04 -4.78 4.90
C ASP A 65 3.36 -4.15 5.39
N ASP A 66 3.72 -2.99 4.80
CA ASP A 66 4.92 -2.24 5.18
C ASP A 66 4.92 -1.75 6.64
N SER A 67 3.74 -1.71 7.32
CA SER A 67 3.66 -1.32 8.73
C SER A 67 4.35 -2.31 9.69
N TYR A 68 4.70 -3.50 9.22
CA TYR A 68 5.55 -4.44 9.96
C TYR A 68 7.02 -4.01 10.02
N TYR A 69 7.43 -3.02 9.24
CA TYR A 69 8.77 -2.45 9.36
C TYR A 69 8.82 -1.37 10.43
N GLN A 70 9.77 -1.48 11.37
CA GLN A 70 10.04 -0.46 12.37
C GLN A 70 11.10 0.51 11.85
N SER A 71 10.68 1.75 11.52
CA SER A 71 11.56 2.83 11.06
C SER A 71 11.63 4.00 12.03
N ASP A 72 10.80 3.99 13.08
CA ASP A 72 10.62 5.14 13.98
C ASP A 72 11.69 5.22 15.06
N SER A 73 12.25 4.07 15.44
CA SER A 73 13.25 3.93 16.50
C SER A 73 14.16 2.73 16.26
N LEU A 74 15.36 2.76 16.83
CA LEU A 74 16.27 1.61 16.84
C LEU A 74 15.75 0.50 17.78
N PRO A 75 16.01 -0.76 17.45
CA PRO A 75 16.62 -1.25 16.20
C PRO A 75 15.60 -1.20 15.03
N TYR A 76 16.10 -0.93 13.81
CA TYR A 76 15.31 -1.03 12.60
C TYR A 76 15.18 -2.51 12.21
N TYR A 77 13.94 -3.02 12.11
CA TYR A 77 13.69 -4.40 11.76
C TYR A 77 12.34 -4.57 11.08
N HIS A 78 12.21 -5.64 10.31
CA HIS A 78 10.93 -6.06 9.75
C HIS A 78 10.35 -7.19 10.60
N ALA A 79 9.20 -6.96 11.25
CA ALA A 79 8.60 -7.93 12.19
C ALA A 79 8.30 -9.29 11.54
N ARG A 80 7.96 -9.34 10.24
CA ARG A 80 7.82 -10.61 9.50
C ARG A 80 9.12 -11.43 9.51
N GLN A 81 10.27 -10.80 9.22
CA GLN A 81 11.56 -11.48 9.24
C GLN A 81 11.93 -11.90 10.67
N ALA A 82 11.72 -11.01 11.63
CA ALA A 82 11.95 -11.32 13.04
C ALA A 82 11.06 -12.48 13.52
N ALA A 83 9.80 -12.57 13.06
CA ALA A 83 8.88 -13.66 13.38
C ALA A 83 9.39 -15.02 12.86
N VAL A 84 9.91 -15.06 11.63
CA VAL A 84 10.49 -16.28 11.06
C VAL A 84 11.71 -16.73 11.86
N ILE A 85 12.64 -15.80 12.15
CA ILE A 85 13.85 -16.11 12.93
C ILE A 85 13.47 -16.53 14.36
N TYR A 86 12.54 -15.82 14.99
CA TYR A 86 12.10 -16.16 16.36
C TYR A 86 11.45 -17.56 16.40
N ALA A 87 10.59 -17.88 15.43
CA ALA A 87 10.01 -19.21 15.35
C ALA A 87 11.08 -20.31 15.19
N GLN A 88 12.09 -20.10 14.35
CA GLN A 88 13.22 -21.03 14.20
C GLN A 88 13.98 -21.23 15.52
N LEU A 89 14.30 -20.15 16.23
CA LEU A 89 15.00 -20.20 17.51
C LEU A 89 14.17 -20.89 18.63
N ALA A 90 12.84 -20.71 18.60
CA ALA A 90 11.92 -21.27 19.58
C ALA A 90 11.42 -22.68 19.23
N GLY A 91 11.78 -23.24 18.08
CA GLY A 91 11.21 -24.50 17.58
C GLY A 91 9.71 -24.40 17.24
N ALA A 92 9.22 -23.21 16.97
CA ALA A 92 7.81 -22.91 16.67
C ALA A 92 7.53 -22.88 15.16
N VAL A 93 6.26 -22.94 14.79
CA VAL A 93 5.79 -22.72 13.43
C VAL A 93 5.53 -21.23 13.20
N CYS A 94 6.03 -20.67 12.08
CA CYS A 94 5.66 -19.33 11.64
C CYS A 94 4.72 -19.41 10.43
N LEU A 95 3.53 -18.82 10.58
CA LEU A 95 2.53 -18.75 9.51
C LEU A 95 2.41 -17.30 9.00
N LEU A 96 2.76 -17.08 7.73
CA LEU A 96 2.64 -15.79 7.06
C LEU A 96 1.38 -15.78 6.19
N GLY A 97 0.34 -15.06 6.62
CA GLY A 97 -0.92 -14.93 5.88
C GLY A 97 -0.92 -13.71 4.98
N SER A 98 -1.31 -13.88 3.70
CA SER A 98 -1.51 -12.76 2.78
C SER A 98 -2.34 -13.18 1.57
N ALA A 99 -3.21 -12.29 1.09
CA ALA A 99 -3.87 -12.44 -0.19
C ALA A 99 -2.96 -12.05 -1.38
N THR A 100 -1.98 -11.19 -1.10
CA THR A 100 -1.00 -10.65 -2.06
C THR A 100 0.39 -10.70 -1.44
N PRO A 101 1.01 -11.87 -1.32
CA PRO A 101 2.31 -12.05 -0.69
C PRO A 101 3.35 -11.08 -1.26
N ASP A 102 4.31 -10.65 -0.44
CA ASP A 102 5.43 -9.92 -0.99
C ASP A 102 6.32 -10.84 -1.85
N LEU A 103 6.92 -10.26 -2.86
CA LEU A 103 7.65 -10.99 -3.88
C LEU A 103 8.82 -11.81 -3.32
N VAL A 104 9.51 -11.32 -2.29
CA VAL A 104 10.64 -12.03 -1.67
C VAL A 104 10.14 -13.26 -0.92
N SER A 105 9.04 -13.14 -0.15
CA SER A 105 8.45 -14.29 0.56
C SER A 105 7.93 -15.35 -0.40
N TRP A 106 7.28 -14.94 -1.48
CA TRP A 106 6.81 -15.87 -2.50
C TRP A 106 7.96 -16.55 -3.24
N TYR A 107 9.02 -15.81 -3.57
CA TYR A 107 10.23 -16.38 -4.19
C TYR A 107 10.83 -17.48 -3.32
N ARG A 108 10.98 -17.27 -2.01
CA ARG A 108 11.47 -18.30 -1.08
C ARG A 108 10.59 -19.54 -1.04
N ALA A 109 9.27 -19.33 -1.03
CA ALA A 109 8.32 -20.46 -1.11
C ALA A 109 8.44 -21.21 -2.44
N ALA A 110 8.62 -20.50 -3.57
CA ALA A 110 8.80 -21.10 -4.88
C ALA A 110 10.14 -21.86 -5.02
N GLN A 111 11.19 -21.45 -4.27
CA GLN A 111 12.46 -22.20 -4.18
C GLN A 111 12.39 -23.39 -3.21
N GLY A 112 11.26 -23.62 -2.55
CA GLY A 112 11.10 -24.72 -1.59
C GLY A 112 11.68 -24.44 -0.20
N GLU A 113 12.18 -23.24 0.08
CA GLU A 113 12.64 -22.85 1.43
C GLU A 113 11.48 -22.81 2.43
N TRP A 114 10.29 -22.46 1.96
CA TRP A 114 9.07 -22.39 2.76
C TRP A 114 7.94 -23.18 2.12
N ARG A 115 7.06 -23.73 2.97
CA ARG A 115 5.86 -24.41 2.51
C ARG A 115 4.76 -23.40 2.15
N CYS A 116 4.25 -23.46 0.92
CA CYS A 116 3.09 -22.67 0.50
C CYS A 116 1.79 -23.44 0.79
N LEU A 117 0.85 -22.79 1.46
CA LEU A 117 -0.51 -23.28 1.70
C LEU A 117 -1.48 -22.37 0.94
N SER A 118 -2.13 -22.93 -0.09
CA SER A 118 -3.10 -22.18 -0.90
C SER A 118 -4.50 -22.24 -0.30
N LEU A 119 -5.16 -21.09 -0.18
CA LEU A 119 -6.58 -20.95 0.19
C LEU A 119 -7.35 -20.39 -1.02
N PRO A 120 -7.73 -21.23 -1.99
CA PRO A 120 -8.25 -20.78 -3.28
C PRO A 120 -9.67 -20.20 -3.21
N ALA A 121 -10.41 -20.51 -2.14
CA ALA A 121 -11.80 -20.13 -1.98
C ALA A 121 -11.96 -19.01 -0.95
N ARG A 122 -12.74 -18.00 -1.30
CA ARG A 122 -13.12 -16.91 -0.39
C ARG A 122 -14.40 -17.28 0.35
N ILE A 123 -14.29 -17.56 1.64
CA ILE A 123 -15.43 -17.92 2.48
C ILE A 123 -16.13 -16.65 2.99
N LEU A 124 -17.45 -16.59 2.82
CA LEU A 124 -18.27 -15.51 3.36
C LEU A 124 -18.66 -15.83 4.80
N ALA A 125 -17.95 -15.27 5.77
CA ALA A 125 -18.19 -15.54 7.19
C ALA A 125 -19.45 -14.85 7.76
N HIS A 126 -20.17 -14.01 6.98
CA HIS A 126 -21.14 -13.05 7.53
C HIS A 126 -22.49 -13.00 6.80
N HIS A 127 -22.93 -14.07 6.17
CA HIS A 127 -24.25 -14.11 5.49
C HIS A 127 -25.39 -13.61 6.40
N GLN A 128 -25.41 -14.04 7.67
CA GLN A 128 -26.41 -13.60 8.64
C GLN A 128 -26.37 -12.09 8.95
N SER A 129 -25.17 -11.51 9.01
CA SER A 129 -25.01 -10.07 9.26
C SER A 129 -25.48 -9.23 8.09
N VAL A 130 -25.24 -9.68 6.86
CA VAL A 130 -25.68 -9.01 5.63
C VAL A 130 -27.19 -9.12 5.49
N GLN A 131 -27.77 -10.29 5.73
CA GLN A 131 -29.23 -10.47 5.71
C GLN A 131 -29.92 -9.61 6.77
N ALA A 132 -29.35 -9.52 7.98
CA ALA A 132 -29.88 -8.66 9.03
C ALA A 132 -29.84 -7.17 8.66
N GLN A 133 -28.77 -6.72 7.99
CA GLN A 133 -28.66 -5.35 7.52
C GLN A 133 -29.60 -5.06 6.34
N LEU A 134 -29.72 -5.97 5.37
CA LEU A 134 -30.68 -5.86 4.28
C LEU A 134 -32.13 -5.81 4.80
N LYS A 135 -32.44 -6.63 5.79
CA LYS A 135 -33.75 -6.64 6.45
C LYS A 135 -34.05 -5.33 7.18
N ARG A 136 -33.08 -4.72 7.83
CA ARG A 136 -33.22 -3.39 8.43
C ARG A 136 -33.44 -2.30 7.38
N LEU A 137 -32.67 -2.30 6.28
CA LEU A 137 -32.82 -1.33 5.20
C LEU A 137 -34.18 -1.46 4.49
N SER A 138 -34.68 -2.68 4.31
CA SER A 138 -36.00 -2.89 3.73
C SER A 138 -37.15 -2.45 4.67
N GLN A 139 -36.94 -2.54 5.98
CA GLN A 139 -37.90 -2.05 6.99
C GLN A 139 -37.88 -0.52 7.08
N GLU A 140 -36.71 0.13 6.96
CA GLU A 140 -36.58 1.59 7.00
C GLU A 140 -37.11 2.29 5.74
N ARG A 141 -37.15 1.61 4.59
CA ARG A 141 -37.64 2.14 3.31
C ARG A 141 -39.13 2.00 3.07
N GLY A 142 -39.85 1.31 3.93
CA GLY A 142 -41.30 1.06 3.76
C GLY A 142 -41.61 0.07 2.63
N ALA A 143 -42.69 -0.69 2.80
CA ALA A 143 -43.09 -1.77 1.90
C ALA A 143 -43.47 -1.33 0.45
N ALA A 144 -43.49 -0.03 0.15
CA ALA A 144 -43.95 0.51 -1.14
C ALA A 144 -42.89 0.40 -2.27
N GLU A 145 -41.60 0.40 -1.95
CA GLU A 145 -40.56 0.34 -2.98
C GLU A 145 -40.03 -1.10 -3.26
N ALA A 146 -40.34 -2.04 -2.40
CA ALA A 146 -39.92 -3.45 -2.56
C ALA A 146 -40.63 -4.16 -3.74
N SER A 147 -41.74 -3.64 -4.24
CA SER A 147 -42.50 -4.23 -5.35
C SER A 147 -42.03 -3.79 -6.74
N ALA A 148 -41.22 -2.74 -6.87
CA ALA A 148 -40.85 -2.17 -8.16
C ALA A 148 -39.59 -2.79 -8.77
N SER A 149 -38.77 -3.55 -8.04
CA SER A 149 -37.56 -4.18 -8.54
C SER A 149 -37.68 -5.70 -8.63
N GLY A 150 -38.51 -6.17 -9.55
CA GLY A 150 -38.60 -7.58 -9.93
C GLY A 150 -37.38 -8.13 -10.67
N ARG A 151 -36.19 -7.59 -10.41
CA ARG A 151 -34.91 -8.16 -10.87
C ARG A 151 -34.42 -9.17 -9.85
N THR A 152 -34.53 -10.42 -10.20
CA THR A 152 -33.92 -11.56 -9.50
C THR A 152 -32.49 -11.21 -9.07
N MET A 153 -32.24 -11.18 -7.78
CA MET A 153 -30.89 -11.07 -7.23
C MET A 153 -30.12 -12.27 -7.73
N VAL A 154 -29.17 -12.05 -8.64
CA VAL A 154 -28.26 -13.11 -9.09
C VAL A 154 -27.38 -13.45 -7.90
N SER A 155 -27.60 -14.61 -7.33
CA SER A 155 -26.77 -15.14 -6.27
C SER A 155 -25.40 -15.47 -6.85
N HIS A 156 -24.38 -14.70 -6.48
CA HIS A 156 -22.99 -15.00 -6.82
C HIS A 156 -22.35 -16.02 -5.86
N PHE A 157 -23.18 -16.75 -5.11
CA PHE A 157 -22.75 -17.73 -4.12
C PHE A 157 -22.70 -19.12 -4.72
N ARG A 158 -21.61 -19.85 -4.40
CA ARG A 158 -21.52 -21.29 -4.64
C ARG A 158 -21.40 -21.99 -3.29
N PRO A 159 -22.29 -22.96 -2.98
CA PRO A 159 -22.16 -23.73 -1.74
C PRO A 159 -20.87 -24.58 -1.78
N LEU A 160 -20.05 -24.43 -0.76
CA LEU A 160 -18.97 -25.36 -0.44
C LEU A 160 -19.52 -26.39 0.55
N GLU A 161 -19.19 -27.67 0.38
CA GLU A 161 -19.69 -28.79 1.16
C GLU A 161 -20.15 -28.45 2.59
N LYS A 162 -21.45 -28.53 2.77
CA LYS A 162 -22.26 -28.54 3.99
C LYS A 162 -22.49 -27.27 4.82
N GLN A 163 -21.71 -26.15 4.73
CA GLN A 163 -22.04 -24.93 5.53
C GLN A 163 -21.29 -23.64 5.14
N ALA A 164 -20.45 -23.63 4.12
CA ALA A 164 -19.72 -22.44 3.71
C ALA A 164 -20.18 -21.94 2.33
N GLU A 165 -20.45 -20.64 2.22
CA GLU A 165 -20.71 -19.99 0.94
C GLU A 165 -19.41 -19.37 0.41
N VAL A 166 -19.08 -19.67 -0.82
CA VAL A 166 -17.94 -19.12 -1.56
C VAL A 166 -18.42 -17.98 -2.43
N ILE A 167 -17.67 -16.90 -2.42
CA ILE A 167 -17.94 -15.73 -3.26
C ILE A 167 -16.80 -15.50 -4.22
N ASP A 168 -17.14 -15.24 -5.48
CA ASP A 168 -16.17 -14.88 -6.50
C ASP A 168 -15.65 -13.44 -6.27
N LEU A 169 -14.45 -13.16 -6.74
CA LEU A 169 -13.90 -11.81 -6.72
C LEU A 169 -14.70 -10.91 -7.67
N PRO A 170 -14.92 -9.63 -7.33
CA PRO A 170 -15.71 -8.74 -8.15
C PRO A 170 -15.04 -8.48 -9.50
N PRO A 171 -15.81 -8.38 -10.60
CA PRO A 171 -15.27 -8.01 -11.89
C PRO A 171 -14.65 -6.60 -11.84
N VAL A 172 -13.48 -6.45 -12.46
CA VAL A 172 -12.76 -5.18 -12.56
C VAL A 172 -12.81 -4.70 -14.00
N GLN A 173 -13.44 -3.55 -14.21
CA GLN A 173 -13.46 -2.86 -15.50
C GLN A 173 -12.36 -1.83 -15.54
N VAL A 174 -11.39 -1.99 -16.43
CA VAL A 174 -10.31 -1.03 -16.67
C VAL A 174 -10.77 0.02 -17.67
N ILE A 175 -10.67 1.29 -17.30
CA ILE A 175 -11.03 2.42 -18.16
C ILE A 175 -9.78 3.20 -18.57
N ASP A 176 -9.59 3.33 -19.87
CA ASP A 176 -8.52 4.15 -20.46
C ASP A 176 -8.91 5.63 -20.45
N MET A 177 -8.36 6.39 -19.51
CA MET A 177 -8.62 7.82 -19.37
C MET A 177 -8.09 8.65 -20.55
N ARG A 178 -7.20 8.10 -21.37
CA ARG A 178 -6.74 8.77 -22.62
C ARG A 178 -7.88 8.81 -23.64
N GLN A 179 -8.68 7.74 -23.71
CA GLN A 179 -9.84 7.68 -24.61
C GLN A 179 -10.97 8.60 -24.10
N GLU A 180 -11.22 8.64 -22.81
CA GLU A 180 -12.16 9.59 -22.19
C GLU A 180 -11.80 11.04 -22.56
N LEU A 181 -10.52 11.41 -22.44
CA LEU A 181 -10.05 12.75 -22.82
C LEU A 181 -10.21 13.05 -24.31
N LYS A 182 -9.97 12.06 -25.19
CA LYS A 182 -10.17 12.20 -26.64
C LYS A 182 -11.65 12.36 -26.99
N ALA A 183 -12.53 11.69 -26.26
CA ALA A 183 -13.98 11.82 -26.38
C ALA A 183 -14.53 13.13 -25.78
N GLY A 184 -13.67 14.01 -25.23
CA GLY A 184 -14.07 15.31 -24.67
C GLY A 184 -14.38 15.29 -23.18
N ASN A 185 -14.33 14.15 -22.50
CA ASN A 185 -14.53 14.07 -21.05
C ASN A 185 -13.31 14.64 -20.32
N ARG A 186 -13.48 15.79 -19.67
CA ARG A 186 -12.43 16.47 -18.90
C ARG A 186 -12.55 16.26 -17.40
N SER A 187 -13.61 15.58 -16.94
CA SER A 187 -13.78 15.20 -15.53
C SER A 187 -12.66 14.29 -15.05
N ILE A 188 -12.46 14.23 -13.73
CA ILE A 188 -11.58 13.22 -13.12
C ILE A 188 -12.25 11.84 -13.13
N PHE A 189 -13.58 11.79 -13.38
CA PHE A 189 -14.34 10.56 -13.48
C PHE A 189 -14.65 10.22 -14.93
N SER A 190 -14.42 8.96 -15.30
CA SER A 190 -14.88 8.41 -16.57
C SER A 190 -16.40 8.35 -16.64
N GLY A 191 -16.96 8.35 -17.84
CA GLY A 191 -18.40 8.17 -18.03
C GLY A 191 -18.93 6.90 -17.35
N ALA A 192 -18.18 5.81 -17.43
CA ALA A 192 -18.53 4.55 -16.77
C ALA A 192 -18.60 4.68 -15.23
N LEU A 193 -17.64 5.41 -14.60
CA LEU A 193 -17.68 5.62 -13.15
C LEU A 193 -18.82 6.56 -12.74
N GLN A 194 -19.07 7.62 -13.53
CA GLN A 194 -20.21 8.53 -13.28
C GLN A 194 -21.54 7.77 -13.30
N SER A 195 -21.80 6.99 -14.34
CA SER A 195 -23.01 6.17 -14.46
C SER A 195 -23.15 5.17 -13.32
N ALA A 196 -22.03 4.54 -12.92
CA ALA A 196 -22.05 3.57 -11.83
C ALA A 196 -22.33 4.23 -10.46
N LEU A 197 -21.84 5.45 -10.23
CA LEU A 197 -22.13 6.20 -9.01
C LEU A 197 -23.61 6.58 -8.94
N HIS A 198 -24.21 7.04 -10.04
CA HIS A 198 -25.66 7.31 -10.12
C HIS A 198 -26.48 6.05 -9.78
N GLU A 199 -26.17 4.92 -10.44
CA GLU A 199 -26.86 3.65 -10.21
C GLU A 199 -26.82 3.20 -8.73
N VAL A 200 -25.64 3.33 -8.09
CA VAL A 200 -25.47 2.93 -6.69
C VAL A 200 -26.27 3.80 -5.75
N LEU A 201 -26.30 5.12 -5.98
CA LEU A 201 -27.06 6.05 -5.14
C LEU A 201 -28.57 5.90 -5.33
N GLU A 202 -29.05 5.76 -6.56
CA GLU A 202 -30.46 5.51 -6.85
C GLU A 202 -30.96 4.23 -6.16
N ARG A 203 -30.12 3.23 -6.07
CA ARG A 203 -30.41 1.97 -5.34
C ARG A 203 -30.22 2.09 -3.83
N GLY A 204 -29.77 3.25 -3.32
CA GLY A 204 -29.44 3.51 -1.92
C GLY A 204 -28.37 2.58 -1.38
N LEU A 205 -27.41 2.22 -2.19
CA LEU A 205 -26.24 1.43 -1.84
C LEU A 205 -25.03 2.34 -1.60
N GLN A 206 -23.89 1.76 -1.28
CA GLN A 206 -22.69 2.51 -0.94
C GLN A 206 -21.57 2.31 -1.95
N ALA A 207 -20.79 3.38 -2.16
CA ALA A 207 -19.60 3.36 -3.00
C ALA A 207 -18.34 3.73 -2.20
N ILE A 208 -17.20 3.18 -2.65
CA ILE A 208 -15.86 3.61 -2.22
C ILE A 208 -15.16 4.24 -3.41
N LEU A 209 -14.63 5.46 -3.23
CA LEU A 209 -13.70 6.09 -4.17
C LEU A 209 -12.29 6.09 -3.58
N PHE A 210 -11.43 5.34 -4.23
CA PHE A 210 -10.06 5.12 -3.78
C PHE A 210 -9.06 5.94 -4.58
N LEU A 211 -8.19 6.65 -3.88
CA LEU A 211 -7.02 7.33 -4.45
C LEU A 211 -5.74 6.64 -3.99
N ASN A 212 -4.96 6.15 -4.94
CA ASN A 212 -3.64 5.59 -4.63
C ASN A 212 -2.61 6.71 -4.42
N ARG A 213 -2.77 7.52 -3.34
CA ARG A 213 -1.88 8.64 -3.04
C ARG A 213 -1.05 8.38 -1.79
N ARG A 214 0.30 8.47 -1.92
CA ARG A 214 1.23 8.61 -0.80
C ARG A 214 1.89 10.00 -0.89
N GLY A 215 1.62 10.87 0.10
CA GLY A 215 2.29 12.17 0.23
C GLY A 215 1.98 13.22 -0.85
N THR A 216 2.72 14.32 -0.81
CA THR A 216 2.60 15.47 -1.74
C THR A 216 3.45 15.32 -3.00
N ALA A 217 4.04 14.15 -3.25
CA ALA A 217 4.92 13.96 -4.39
C ALA A 217 4.17 14.09 -5.71
N THR A 218 4.61 15.02 -6.51
CA THR A 218 4.11 15.26 -7.85
C THR A 218 4.97 14.51 -8.85
N TYR A 219 4.38 13.54 -9.53
CA TYR A 219 5.02 12.87 -10.66
C TYR A 219 4.60 13.52 -11.98
N ILE A 220 5.39 13.31 -13.00
CA ILE A 220 5.19 13.91 -14.31
C ILE A 220 4.87 12.83 -15.33
N PHE A 221 3.73 12.98 -15.97
CA PHE A 221 3.34 12.10 -17.06
C PHE A 221 2.57 12.87 -18.14
N CYS A 222 2.52 12.28 -19.33
CA CYS A 222 1.74 12.79 -20.43
C CYS A 222 0.28 12.28 -20.33
N ARG A 223 -0.68 13.19 -20.31
CA ARG A 223 -2.10 12.83 -20.25
C ARG A 223 -2.64 12.22 -21.52
N ASP A 224 -1.98 12.45 -22.66
CA ASP A 224 -2.46 11.96 -23.96
C ASP A 224 -1.99 10.54 -24.27
N CYS A 225 -0.79 10.15 -23.84
CA CYS A 225 -0.26 8.81 -24.11
C CYS A 225 0.11 8.00 -22.86
N GLY A 226 0.00 8.58 -21.65
CA GLY A 226 0.38 7.91 -20.40
C GLY A 226 1.89 7.86 -20.14
N TYR A 227 2.74 8.37 -21.05
CA TYR A 227 4.19 8.31 -20.90
C TYR A 227 4.67 8.99 -19.62
N SER A 228 5.40 8.26 -18.78
CA SER A 228 6.06 8.76 -17.58
C SER A 228 7.54 8.98 -17.84
N LEU A 229 8.08 10.13 -17.36
CA LEU A 229 9.50 10.43 -17.52
C LEU A 229 10.32 9.59 -16.55
N LYS A 230 11.12 8.68 -17.09
CA LYS A 230 11.99 7.77 -16.35
C LYS A 230 13.45 8.16 -16.43
N CYS A 231 14.21 7.74 -15.42
CA CYS A 231 15.66 7.86 -15.41
C CYS A 231 16.29 6.85 -16.38
N PRO A 232 17.18 7.27 -17.29
CA PRO A 232 17.80 6.36 -18.26
C PRO A 232 18.77 5.35 -17.64
N ARG A 233 19.18 5.57 -16.37
CA ARG A 233 20.12 4.70 -15.66
C ARG A 233 19.43 3.68 -14.76
N CYS A 234 18.27 4.03 -14.20
CA CYS A 234 17.59 3.25 -13.15
C CYS A 234 16.21 2.76 -13.56
N ASP A 235 15.68 3.23 -14.69
CA ASP A 235 14.29 3.02 -15.13
C ASP A 235 13.21 3.45 -14.11
N LEU A 236 13.59 4.19 -13.07
CA LEU A 236 12.68 4.76 -12.08
C LEU A 236 12.13 6.12 -12.54
N PRO A 237 10.88 6.44 -12.20
CA PRO A 237 10.31 7.75 -12.53
C PRO A 237 11.11 8.91 -11.93
N LEU A 238 11.26 9.98 -12.73
CA LEU A 238 11.89 11.22 -12.29
C LEU A 238 10.90 12.05 -11.48
N THR A 239 11.38 12.66 -10.41
CA THR A 239 10.56 13.45 -9.49
C THR A 239 10.80 14.93 -9.68
N TYR A 240 9.73 15.70 -9.66
CA TYR A 240 9.75 17.15 -9.60
C TYR A 240 9.67 17.62 -8.14
N HIS A 241 10.60 18.46 -7.75
CA HIS A 241 10.56 19.16 -6.47
C HIS A 241 10.28 20.65 -6.72
N SER A 242 9.18 21.15 -6.17
CA SER A 242 9.00 22.58 -5.97
C SER A 242 9.89 23.01 -4.81
N ALA A 243 11.20 23.10 -5.07
CA ALA A 243 12.13 23.55 -4.04
C ALA A 243 11.81 25.00 -3.67
N GLY A 244 11.69 25.26 -2.37
CA GLY A 244 11.43 26.58 -1.79
C GLY A 244 12.56 27.61 -1.94
N ARG A 245 13.18 27.69 -3.10
CA ARG A 245 13.97 28.83 -3.54
C ARG A 245 13.24 29.48 -4.69
N PRO A 246 12.98 30.79 -4.64
CA PRO A 246 12.57 31.53 -5.81
C PRO A 246 13.71 31.42 -6.83
N SER A 247 13.55 30.49 -7.77
CA SER A 247 14.40 30.44 -8.95
C SER A 247 14.14 31.70 -9.78
N PRO A 248 15.14 32.31 -10.42
CA PRO A 248 14.92 33.44 -11.31
C PRO A 248 13.77 33.11 -12.27
N ARG A 249 12.91 34.08 -12.57
CA ARG A 249 11.64 33.93 -13.34
C ARG A 249 11.73 33.19 -14.67
N ASN A 250 12.91 32.67 -15.08
CA ASN A 250 13.17 32.00 -16.35
C ASN A 250 13.81 30.60 -16.25
N SER A 251 13.98 30.00 -15.07
CA SER A 251 14.57 28.66 -14.97
C SER A 251 13.50 27.59 -15.13
N GLN A 252 13.67 26.74 -16.16
CA GLN A 252 12.83 25.55 -16.34
C GLN A 252 13.00 24.59 -15.15
N PRO A 253 11.90 23.99 -14.65
CA PRO A 253 11.95 23.09 -13.52
C PRO A 253 12.83 21.88 -13.80
N MET A 254 13.63 21.49 -12.80
CA MET A 254 14.52 20.33 -12.85
C MET A 254 13.84 19.10 -12.25
N LEU A 255 14.08 17.98 -12.90
CA LEU A 255 13.66 16.64 -12.48
C LEU A 255 14.87 15.89 -11.96
N THR A 256 14.71 15.15 -10.87
CA THR A 256 15.80 14.42 -10.21
C THR A 256 15.44 12.95 -10.03
N CYS A 257 16.38 12.06 -10.30
CA CYS A 257 16.32 10.67 -9.86
C CYS A 257 16.88 10.55 -8.44
N HIS A 258 16.05 10.13 -7.48
CA HIS A 258 16.48 9.96 -6.08
C HIS A 258 17.25 8.66 -5.82
N HIS A 259 17.51 7.87 -6.85
CA HIS A 259 18.30 6.67 -6.77
C HIS A 259 19.76 6.90 -7.19
N CYS A 260 19.99 7.59 -8.31
CA CYS A 260 21.35 7.78 -8.86
C CYS A 260 21.74 9.26 -9.06
N GLY A 261 20.89 10.21 -8.69
CA GLY A 261 21.18 11.65 -8.82
C GLY A 261 21.08 12.20 -10.24
N TYR A 262 20.68 11.38 -11.24
CA TYR A 262 20.49 11.89 -12.61
C TYR A 262 19.49 13.04 -12.61
N GLN A 263 19.83 14.12 -13.32
CA GLN A 263 19.00 15.32 -13.43
C GLN A 263 18.74 15.67 -14.90
N ARG A 264 17.52 16.14 -15.19
CA ARG A 264 17.17 16.72 -16.48
C ARG A 264 16.12 17.80 -16.32
N ARG A 265 16.02 18.68 -17.31
CA ARG A 265 14.94 19.69 -17.38
C ARG A 265 13.62 19.02 -17.76
N LEU A 266 12.52 19.57 -17.26
CA LEU A 266 11.18 19.18 -17.71
C LEU A 266 11.02 19.53 -19.20
N PRO A 267 10.73 18.57 -20.08
CA PRO A 267 10.51 18.86 -21.48
C PRO A 267 9.21 19.63 -21.68
N ARG A 268 9.18 20.52 -22.68
CA ARG A 268 7.96 21.26 -23.03
C ARG A 268 6.90 20.39 -23.70
N THR A 269 7.33 19.37 -24.42
CA THR A 269 6.48 18.39 -25.10
C THR A 269 6.86 16.97 -24.70
N CYS A 270 5.90 16.07 -24.78
CA CYS A 270 6.11 14.66 -24.48
C CYS A 270 7.11 14.04 -25.47
N PRO A 271 8.18 13.36 -24.99
CA PRO A 271 9.14 12.71 -25.89
C PRO A 271 8.53 11.60 -26.75
N GLN A 272 7.42 11.00 -26.30
CA GLN A 272 6.80 9.89 -27.02
C GLN A 272 5.76 10.34 -28.06
N CYS A 273 4.86 11.28 -27.71
CA CYS A 273 3.74 11.67 -28.58
C CYS A 273 3.72 13.15 -28.96
N GLN A 274 4.76 13.92 -28.60
CA GLN A 274 4.94 15.35 -28.87
C GLN A 274 3.86 16.27 -28.27
N SER A 275 2.94 15.75 -27.48
CA SER A 275 1.90 16.54 -26.84
C SER A 275 2.48 17.53 -25.81
N SER A 276 1.92 18.72 -25.73
CA SER A 276 2.21 19.71 -24.69
C SER A 276 1.58 19.38 -23.33
N ARG A 277 0.80 18.28 -23.24
CA ARG A 277 0.09 17.89 -22.01
C ARG A 277 0.94 17.02 -21.06
N ILE A 278 2.27 17.09 -21.19
CA ILE A 278 3.19 16.51 -20.20
C ILE A 278 3.40 17.49 -19.07
N ARG A 279 2.91 17.14 -17.87
CA ARG A 279 2.97 18.02 -16.71
C ARG A 279 2.75 17.26 -15.40
N GLN A 280 2.90 17.97 -14.31
CA GLN A 280 2.55 17.47 -12.98
C GLN A 280 1.06 17.15 -12.91
N TYR A 281 0.76 16.03 -12.25
CA TYR A 281 -0.61 15.65 -11.92
C TYR A 281 -0.69 15.19 -10.46
N GLY A 282 -1.67 15.71 -9.75
CA GLY A 282 -2.01 15.31 -8.40
C GLY A 282 -3.47 15.63 -8.12
N THR A 283 -4.24 14.65 -7.66
CA THR A 283 -5.61 14.84 -7.21
C THR A 283 -5.66 14.51 -5.73
N GLY A 284 -6.17 15.42 -4.90
CA GLY A 284 -6.43 15.19 -3.48
C GLY A 284 -7.82 14.60 -3.25
N THR A 285 -8.05 14.05 -2.07
CA THR A 285 -9.36 13.57 -1.62
C THR A 285 -10.41 14.67 -1.62
N GLU A 286 -10.00 15.91 -1.30
CA GLU A 286 -10.85 17.11 -1.35
C GLU A 286 -11.40 17.37 -2.75
N ARG A 287 -10.53 17.31 -3.76
CA ARG A 287 -10.98 17.50 -5.13
C ARG A 287 -11.94 16.40 -5.58
N VAL A 288 -11.68 15.15 -5.18
CA VAL A 288 -12.59 14.04 -5.49
C VAL A 288 -13.94 14.26 -4.83
N GLU A 289 -13.97 14.73 -3.58
CA GLU A 289 -15.21 15.07 -2.88
C GLU A 289 -15.97 16.19 -3.59
N THR A 290 -15.31 17.27 -3.96
CA THR A 290 -15.91 18.39 -4.70
C THR A 290 -16.51 17.93 -6.03
N GLU A 291 -15.83 17.07 -6.78
CA GLU A 291 -16.31 16.54 -8.05
C GLU A 291 -17.50 15.57 -7.85
N VAL A 292 -17.52 14.79 -6.74
CA VAL A 292 -18.68 13.95 -6.39
C VAL A 292 -19.87 14.83 -6.05
N GLN A 293 -19.70 15.88 -5.25
CA GLN A 293 -20.78 16.80 -4.87
C GLN A 293 -21.34 17.58 -6.08
N ALA A 294 -20.46 17.94 -7.04
CA ALA A 294 -20.90 18.57 -8.28
C ALA A 294 -21.69 17.61 -9.18
N LEU A 295 -21.30 16.32 -9.23
CA LEU A 295 -21.98 15.29 -10.00
C LEU A 295 -23.30 14.84 -9.35
N LEU A 296 -23.30 14.72 -8.02
CA LEU A 296 -24.35 14.14 -7.20
C LEU A 296 -24.61 15.04 -5.98
N PRO A 297 -25.34 16.17 -6.13
CA PRO A 297 -25.51 17.16 -5.06
C PRO A 297 -26.16 16.60 -3.78
N ASN A 298 -26.96 15.55 -3.89
CA ASN A 298 -27.64 14.92 -2.75
C ASN A 298 -26.84 13.79 -2.09
N ALA A 299 -25.65 13.45 -2.61
CA ALA A 299 -24.82 12.38 -2.05
C ALA A 299 -24.17 12.81 -0.75
N ARG A 300 -24.29 12.00 0.28
CA ARG A 300 -23.61 12.18 1.56
C ARG A 300 -22.19 11.61 1.43
N THR A 301 -21.20 12.48 1.31
CA THR A 301 -19.79 12.10 1.22
C THR A 301 -19.13 12.00 2.58
N LEU A 302 -18.13 11.12 2.72
CA LEU A 302 -17.30 10.98 3.91
C LEU A 302 -15.84 10.78 3.49
N ARG A 303 -14.93 11.63 3.97
CA ARG A 303 -13.50 11.49 3.69
C ARG A 303 -12.80 10.68 4.77
N TRP A 304 -11.91 9.79 4.32
CA TRP A 304 -11.02 9.02 5.18
C TRP A 304 -9.57 9.14 4.70
N ASP A 305 -8.93 10.18 5.11
CA ASP A 305 -7.53 10.50 4.79
C ASP A 305 -6.74 10.89 6.04
N TYR A 306 -5.47 11.23 5.87
CA TYR A 306 -4.60 11.62 6.98
C TYR A 306 -5.12 12.86 7.73
N GLU A 307 -5.73 13.82 7.04
CA GLU A 307 -6.20 15.06 7.65
C GLU A 307 -7.42 14.83 8.52
N THR A 308 -8.37 14.01 8.04
CA THR A 308 -9.61 13.69 8.77
C THR A 308 -9.37 12.72 9.93
N THR A 309 -8.20 12.08 10.01
CA THR A 309 -7.90 11.03 11.01
C THR A 309 -6.86 11.43 12.05
N ARG A 310 -6.48 12.70 12.15
CA ARG A 310 -5.53 13.19 13.18
C ARG A 310 -6.02 13.02 14.62
N GLY A 311 -7.34 13.03 14.84
CA GLY A 311 -7.96 12.88 16.15
C GLY A 311 -7.90 11.45 16.68
N LYS A 312 -7.72 11.29 18.02
CA LYS A 312 -7.79 9.99 18.68
C LYS A 312 -9.18 9.37 18.50
N GLY A 313 -9.26 8.17 17.94
CA GLY A 313 -10.54 7.48 17.69
C GLY A 313 -11.25 7.87 16.38
N ALA A 314 -10.76 8.84 15.61
CA ALA A 314 -11.40 9.31 14.37
C ALA A 314 -11.66 8.17 13.36
N HIS A 315 -10.76 7.19 13.25
CA HIS A 315 -10.96 6.02 12.40
C HIS A 315 -12.21 5.21 12.76
N GLU A 316 -12.46 5.01 14.06
CA GLU A 316 -13.60 4.24 14.55
C GLU A 316 -14.92 4.97 14.30
N VAL A 317 -14.90 6.29 14.47
CA VAL A 317 -16.05 7.17 14.19
C VAL A 317 -16.44 7.12 12.72
N ILE A 318 -15.46 7.32 11.81
CA ILE A 318 -15.66 7.27 10.36
C ILE A 318 -16.25 5.92 9.94
N LEU A 319 -15.66 4.82 10.42
CA LEU A 319 -16.15 3.47 10.12
C LEU A 319 -17.55 3.23 10.66
N LYS A 320 -17.85 3.64 11.90
CA LYS A 320 -19.16 3.47 12.50
C LYS A 320 -20.21 4.25 11.72
N GLN A 321 -19.92 5.49 11.35
CA GLN A 321 -20.81 6.34 10.55
C GLN A 321 -21.09 5.72 9.19
N PHE A 322 -20.06 5.27 8.46
CA PHE A 322 -20.23 4.66 7.15
C PHE A 322 -20.96 3.31 7.23
N SER A 323 -20.60 2.45 8.19
CA SER A 323 -21.27 1.15 8.39
C SER A 323 -22.72 1.28 8.83
N ALA A 324 -23.10 2.38 9.51
CA ALA A 324 -24.47 2.70 9.89
C ALA A 324 -25.26 3.38 8.78
N HIS A 325 -24.74 3.39 7.53
CA HIS A 325 -25.36 4.07 6.39
C HIS A 325 -25.53 5.61 6.56
N GLY A 326 -24.70 6.22 7.41
CA GLY A 326 -24.66 7.68 7.60
C GLY A 326 -24.06 8.45 6.42
N SER A 327 -23.51 7.75 5.42
CA SER A 327 -22.94 8.31 4.19
C SER A 327 -23.01 7.30 3.05
N ASP A 328 -23.07 7.82 1.82
CA ASP A 328 -23.28 7.05 0.59
C ASP A 328 -21.97 6.79 -0.14
N VAL A 329 -21.02 7.74 -0.09
CA VAL A 329 -19.73 7.64 -0.77
C VAL A 329 -18.60 7.86 0.23
N LEU A 330 -17.75 6.86 0.38
CA LEU A 330 -16.52 6.94 1.18
C LEU A 330 -15.32 7.22 0.27
N ILE A 331 -14.67 8.36 0.47
CA ILE A 331 -13.52 8.81 -0.31
C ILE A 331 -12.26 8.67 0.52
N GLY A 332 -11.25 7.94 0.05
CA GLY A 332 -10.05 7.82 0.85
C GLY A 332 -8.86 7.21 0.13
N THR A 333 -7.80 7.01 0.92
CA THR A 333 -6.51 6.53 0.46
C THR A 333 -6.21 5.12 0.98
N GLN A 334 -4.97 4.72 1.09
CA GLN A 334 -4.52 3.37 1.44
C GLN A 334 -5.15 2.76 2.72
N MET A 335 -5.74 3.58 3.58
CA MET A 335 -6.44 3.08 4.77
C MET A 335 -7.68 2.25 4.40
N LEU A 336 -8.30 2.54 3.25
CA LEU A 336 -9.44 1.78 2.71
C LEU A 336 -9.06 0.36 2.27
N ALA A 337 -7.80 0.12 1.95
CA ALA A 337 -7.31 -1.20 1.57
C ALA A 337 -7.28 -2.19 2.75
N LYS A 338 -7.22 -1.71 4.01
CA LYS A 338 -6.98 -2.54 5.19
C LYS A 338 -8.28 -3.06 5.83
N GLY A 339 -8.41 -4.38 5.94
CA GLY A 339 -9.26 -5.11 6.90
C GLY A 339 -10.73 -4.74 7.07
N LEU A 340 -11.33 -3.92 6.18
CA LEU A 340 -12.70 -3.45 6.33
C LEU A 340 -13.72 -4.47 5.81
N ASP A 341 -14.74 -4.70 6.60
CA ASP A 341 -15.92 -5.47 6.22
C ASP A 341 -17.10 -4.50 6.04
N LEU A 342 -17.44 -4.20 4.78
CA LEU A 342 -18.43 -3.20 4.38
C LEU A 342 -19.44 -3.85 3.41
N PRO A 343 -20.44 -4.55 3.93
CA PRO A 343 -21.33 -5.39 3.11
C PRO A 343 -22.23 -4.63 2.15
N LEU A 344 -22.47 -3.33 2.35
CA LEU A 344 -23.30 -2.51 1.46
C LEU A 344 -22.52 -1.84 0.33
N VAL A 345 -21.19 -2.02 0.30
CA VAL A 345 -20.35 -1.47 -0.76
C VAL A 345 -20.45 -2.37 -2.00
N THR A 346 -21.12 -1.88 -3.01
CA THR A 346 -21.31 -2.57 -4.30
C THR A 346 -20.46 -1.95 -5.43
N LEU A 347 -19.91 -0.75 -5.21
CA LEU A 347 -19.03 -0.09 -6.17
C LEU A 347 -17.72 0.32 -5.50
N VAL A 348 -16.62 -0.01 -6.16
CA VAL A 348 -15.31 0.55 -5.86
C VAL A 348 -14.79 1.26 -7.10
N GLY A 349 -14.58 2.57 -7.01
CA GLY A 349 -13.96 3.39 -8.04
C GLY A 349 -12.51 3.70 -7.67
N VAL A 350 -11.55 3.21 -8.45
CA VAL A 350 -10.14 3.64 -8.36
C VAL A 350 -9.96 4.83 -9.27
N VAL A 351 -9.85 6.03 -8.68
CA VAL A 351 -9.89 7.29 -9.45
C VAL A 351 -8.63 7.49 -10.29
N LEU A 352 -7.47 7.06 -9.81
CA LEU A 352 -6.20 7.14 -10.54
C LEU A 352 -5.24 6.06 -10.05
N ALA A 353 -5.14 4.97 -10.80
CA ALA A 353 -4.28 3.84 -10.44
C ALA A 353 -2.80 4.13 -10.63
N ASP A 354 -2.46 5.01 -11.59
CA ASP A 354 -1.10 5.27 -12.04
C ASP A 354 -0.18 5.91 -10.99
N VAL A 355 -0.73 6.57 -9.98
CA VAL A 355 0.06 7.31 -8.97
C VAL A 355 1.08 6.40 -8.29
N GLY A 356 0.64 5.20 -7.89
CA GLY A 356 1.50 4.24 -7.23
C GLY A 356 2.63 3.73 -8.12
N LEU A 357 2.34 3.52 -9.42
CA LEU A 357 3.32 3.03 -10.41
C LEU A 357 4.43 4.04 -10.70
N ASN A 358 4.13 5.32 -10.56
CA ASN A 358 5.06 6.41 -10.85
C ASN A 358 5.86 6.90 -9.63
N LEU A 359 5.86 6.15 -8.52
CA LEU A 359 6.75 6.43 -7.40
C LEU A 359 8.18 5.94 -7.71
N PRO A 360 9.22 6.70 -7.35
CA PRO A 360 10.61 6.31 -7.60
C PRO A 360 11.11 5.28 -6.56
N ASP A 361 10.43 4.15 -6.50
CA ASP A 361 10.71 3.05 -5.59
C ASP A 361 10.70 1.73 -6.35
N TYR A 362 11.69 0.86 -6.11
CA TYR A 362 11.78 -0.44 -6.77
C TYR A 362 10.59 -1.36 -6.47
N ARG A 363 9.86 -1.11 -5.38
CA ARG A 363 8.65 -1.83 -4.99
C ARG A 363 7.35 -1.12 -5.42
N ALA A 364 7.43 -0.07 -6.23
CA ALA A 364 6.25 0.71 -6.63
C ALA A 364 5.20 -0.16 -7.34
N ALA A 365 5.64 -1.03 -8.25
CA ALA A 365 4.80 -1.99 -8.97
C ALA A 365 4.14 -2.99 -8.01
N GLU A 366 4.91 -3.62 -7.12
CA GLU A 366 4.43 -4.58 -6.12
C GLU A 366 3.38 -3.97 -5.21
N ARG A 367 3.65 -2.79 -4.65
CA ARG A 367 2.71 -2.09 -3.79
C ARG A 367 1.43 -1.68 -4.51
N THR A 368 1.57 -1.24 -5.76
CA THR A 368 0.40 -0.86 -6.55
C THR A 368 -0.47 -2.07 -6.81
N PHE A 369 0.10 -3.21 -7.21
CA PHE A 369 -0.62 -4.47 -7.36
C PHE A 369 -1.35 -4.86 -6.07
N GLN A 370 -0.65 -4.87 -4.93
CA GLN A 370 -1.19 -5.24 -3.63
C GLN A 370 -2.39 -4.35 -3.26
N VAL A 371 -2.21 -3.04 -3.36
CA VAL A 371 -3.26 -2.06 -3.01
C VAL A 371 -4.47 -2.18 -3.94
N LEU A 372 -4.27 -2.26 -5.26
CA LEU A 372 -5.37 -2.39 -6.22
C LEU A 372 -6.17 -3.66 -6.00
N THR A 373 -5.50 -4.79 -5.79
CA THR A 373 -6.15 -6.09 -5.52
C THR A 373 -6.92 -6.05 -4.19
N GLN A 374 -6.36 -5.46 -3.14
CA GLN A 374 -7.04 -5.35 -1.84
C GLN A 374 -8.26 -4.44 -1.89
N VAL A 375 -8.15 -3.29 -2.57
CA VAL A 375 -9.25 -2.33 -2.74
C VAL A 375 -10.35 -2.93 -3.63
N ALA A 376 -9.97 -3.60 -4.72
CA ALA A 376 -10.92 -4.34 -5.54
C ALA A 376 -11.70 -5.37 -4.72
N GLY A 377 -11.01 -6.08 -3.83
CA GLY A 377 -11.64 -7.02 -2.92
C GLY A 377 -12.61 -6.40 -1.89
N ARG A 378 -12.79 -5.08 -1.80
CA ARG A 378 -13.81 -4.44 -0.95
C ARG A 378 -15.20 -4.47 -1.59
N ALA A 379 -15.31 -4.32 -2.91
CA ALA A 379 -16.53 -4.67 -3.61
C ALA A 379 -16.72 -6.19 -3.57
N GLY A 380 -17.94 -6.68 -3.48
CA GLY A 380 -18.19 -8.12 -3.58
C GLY A 380 -18.02 -8.91 -2.28
N ARG A 381 -18.04 -8.25 -1.10
CA ARG A 381 -18.34 -8.92 0.18
C ARG A 381 -19.83 -8.99 0.46
N SER A 382 -20.62 -8.40 -0.43
CA SER A 382 -22.07 -8.34 -0.34
C SER A 382 -22.73 -9.45 -1.16
N PRO A 383 -23.83 -10.04 -0.69
CA PRO A 383 -24.70 -10.87 -1.50
C PRO A 383 -25.30 -10.11 -2.68
N LEU A 384 -25.26 -8.78 -2.66
CA LEU A 384 -25.72 -7.92 -3.76
C LEU A 384 -24.75 -7.88 -4.95
N GLY A 385 -23.60 -8.60 -4.86
CA GLY A 385 -22.52 -8.50 -5.81
C GLY A 385 -21.75 -7.18 -5.66
N GLY A 386 -20.83 -6.95 -6.58
CA GLY A 386 -20.06 -5.71 -6.62
C GLY A 386 -19.31 -5.58 -7.92
N LYS A 387 -18.99 -4.34 -8.30
CA LYS A 387 -18.12 -4.05 -9.45
C LYS A 387 -17.02 -3.08 -9.07
N VAL A 388 -15.92 -3.18 -9.78
CA VAL A 388 -14.76 -2.29 -9.62
C VAL A 388 -14.54 -1.56 -10.94
N ILE A 389 -14.41 -0.23 -10.87
CA ILE A 389 -14.02 0.59 -12.01
C ILE A 389 -12.64 1.16 -11.72
N LEU A 390 -11.67 0.77 -12.52
CA LEU A 390 -10.28 1.15 -12.38
C LEU A 390 -9.90 2.11 -13.50
N GLN A 391 -9.71 3.39 -13.19
CA GLN A 391 -9.31 4.43 -14.12
C GLN A 391 -7.79 4.56 -14.18
N THR A 392 -7.23 4.56 -15.39
CA THR A 392 -5.79 4.63 -15.61
C THR A 392 -5.45 5.29 -16.94
N PHE A 393 -4.26 5.89 -17.02
CA PHE A 393 -3.64 6.37 -18.27
C PHE A 393 -2.70 5.32 -18.88
N GLN A 394 -2.49 4.19 -18.21
CA GLN A 394 -1.60 3.10 -18.62
C GLN A 394 -2.33 1.73 -18.56
N PRO A 395 -3.44 1.55 -19.32
CA PRO A 395 -4.24 0.33 -19.23
C PRO A 395 -3.47 -0.92 -19.66
N GLU A 396 -2.43 -0.78 -20.48
CA GLU A 396 -1.59 -1.90 -20.93
C GLU A 396 -0.52 -2.32 -19.92
N HIS A 397 -0.34 -1.56 -18.84
CA HIS A 397 0.69 -1.84 -17.84
C HIS A 397 0.40 -3.18 -17.13
N TYR A 398 1.40 -4.08 -17.06
CA TYR A 398 1.23 -5.44 -16.53
C TYR A 398 0.62 -5.49 -15.12
N VAL A 399 0.95 -4.53 -14.25
CA VAL A 399 0.37 -4.41 -12.91
C VAL A 399 -1.13 -4.18 -12.97
N ILE A 400 -1.58 -3.29 -13.86
CA ILE A 400 -3.01 -2.98 -14.05
C ILE A 400 -3.75 -4.20 -14.58
N GLN A 401 -3.19 -4.85 -15.60
CA GLN A 401 -3.78 -6.05 -16.21
C GLN A 401 -3.87 -7.21 -15.22
N ALA A 402 -2.81 -7.45 -14.46
CA ALA A 402 -2.79 -8.52 -13.45
C ALA A 402 -3.75 -8.21 -12.28
N ALA A 403 -3.81 -6.98 -11.79
CA ALA A 403 -4.73 -6.58 -10.73
C ALA A 403 -6.20 -6.67 -11.18
N ALA A 404 -6.49 -6.30 -12.42
CA ALA A 404 -7.84 -6.41 -12.99
C ALA A 404 -8.33 -7.86 -13.10
N LYS A 405 -7.42 -8.79 -13.34
CA LYS A 405 -7.70 -10.24 -13.41
C LYS A 405 -7.54 -10.95 -12.08
N HIS A 406 -7.16 -10.25 -11.01
CA HIS A 406 -6.78 -10.84 -9.72
C HIS A 406 -5.69 -11.94 -9.85
N ASP A 407 -4.82 -11.79 -10.86
CA ASP A 407 -3.80 -12.78 -11.20
C ASP A 407 -2.44 -12.41 -10.58
N TYR A 408 -2.22 -12.89 -9.35
CA TYR A 408 -0.95 -12.71 -8.65
C TYR A 408 0.21 -13.37 -9.40
N MET A 409 -0.01 -14.53 -10.05
CA MET A 409 1.07 -15.26 -10.71
C MET A 409 1.55 -14.58 -11.98
N ALA A 410 0.65 -13.96 -12.76
CA ALA A 410 1.02 -13.15 -13.91
C ALA A 410 1.84 -11.91 -13.46
N PHE A 411 1.41 -11.23 -12.39
CA PHE A 411 2.17 -10.14 -11.78
C PHE A 411 3.56 -10.60 -11.33
N TYR A 412 3.62 -11.68 -10.54
CA TYR A 412 4.86 -12.20 -9.94
C TYR A 412 5.92 -12.50 -10.99
N ARG A 413 5.56 -13.20 -12.07
CA ARG A 413 6.50 -13.58 -13.14
C ARG A 413 7.15 -12.34 -13.78
N GLN A 414 6.35 -11.37 -14.19
CA GLN A 414 6.86 -10.16 -14.85
C GLN A 414 7.68 -9.27 -13.90
N GLU A 415 7.22 -9.10 -12.67
CA GLU A 415 7.96 -8.33 -11.67
C GLU A 415 9.28 -9.00 -11.28
N LEU A 416 9.31 -10.33 -11.18
CA LEU A 416 10.51 -11.08 -10.87
C LEU A 416 11.57 -10.92 -11.95
N ASP A 417 11.18 -11.03 -13.24
CA ASP A 417 12.07 -10.82 -14.37
C ASP A 417 12.65 -9.41 -14.40
N TYR A 418 11.81 -8.41 -14.14
CA TYR A 418 12.23 -7.02 -14.03
C TYR A 418 13.28 -6.82 -12.91
N ARG A 419 13.03 -7.39 -11.72
CA ARG A 419 13.97 -7.30 -10.59
C ARG A 419 15.28 -8.04 -10.86
N LYS A 420 15.22 -9.15 -11.58
CA LYS A 420 16.43 -9.87 -12.01
C LYS A 420 17.29 -9.03 -12.93
N GLN A 421 16.68 -8.40 -13.95
CA GLN A 421 17.40 -7.53 -14.90
C GLN A 421 18.05 -6.33 -14.21
N LEU A 422 17.38 -5.74 -13.23
CA LEU A 422 17.86 -4.57 -12.52
C LEU A 422 18.63 -4.89 -11.23
N ALA A 423 18.88 -6.18 -10.96
CA ALA A 423 19.56 -6.65 -9.75
C ALA A 423 18.93 -6.09 -8.46
N TYR A 424 17.60 -6.23 -8.29
CA TYR A 424 16.87 -5.91 -7.07
C TYR A 424 16.56 -7.17 -6.24
N PRO A 425 16.19 -7.04 -4.96
CA PRO A 425 15.72 -8.17 -4.17
C PRO A 425 14.56 -8.92 -4.84
N PRO A 426 14.55 -10.27 -4.88
CA PRO A 426 15.29 -11.22 -4.03
C PRO A 426 16.71 -11.58 -4.52
N PHE A 427 17.18 -11.11 -5.66
CA PHE A 427 18.45 -11.52 -6.27
C PHE A 427 19.67 -10.86 -5.63
N THR A 428 19.49 -9.70 -5.00
CA THR A 428 20.51 -8.96 -4.28
C THR A 428 19.94 -8.44 -2.96
N GLN A 429 20.83 -7.95 -2.10
CA GLN A 429 20.47 -7.19 -0.92
C GLN A 429 20.69 -5.70 -1.15
N LEU A 430 19.90 -4.90 -0.45
CA LEU A 430 20.03 -3.44 -0.44
C LEU A 430 20.42 -2.98 0.95
N VAL A 431 21.32 -2.01 1.01
CA VAL A 431 21.58 -1.25 2.23
C VAL A 431 21.40 0.22 1.92
N ARG A 432 20.55 0.89 2.68
CA ARG A 432 20.38 2.34 2.67
C ARG A 432 21.16 2.94 3.83
N LEU A 433 22.07 3.84 3.51
CA LEU A 433 22.78 4.68 4.46
C LEU A 433 22.19 6.08 4.37
N GLU A 434 21.64 6.60 5.45
CA GLU A 434 21.03 7.92 5.50
C GLU A 434 21.76 8.81 6.52
N TYR A 435 22.11 10.02 6.10
CA TYR A 435 22.65 11.05 6.96
C TYR A 435 21.71 12.24 7.08
N ARG A 436 21.60 12.79 8.28
CA ARG A 436 20.71 13.92 8.59
C ARG A 436 21.48 15.06 9.22
N HIS A 437 21.27 16.28 8.74
CA HIS A 437 21.87 17.47 9.34
C HIS A 437 20.98 18.71 9.13
N ALA A 438 21.02 19.67 10.09
CA ALA A 438 20.27 20.91 10.00
C ALA A 438 20.73 21.83 8.84
N GLN A 439 22.00 21.73 8.42
CA GLN A 439 22.58 22.47 7.31
C GLN A 439 22.72 21.59 6.07
N ALA A 440 22.18 22.04 4.93
CA ALA A 440 22.19 21.29 3.68
C ALA A 440 23.60 20.95 3.18
N SER A 441 24.53 21.92 3.25
CA SER A 441 25.91 21.74 2.81
C SER A 441 26.67 20.69 3.62
N LYS A 442 26.44 20.62 4.93
CA LYS A 442 27.06 19.60 5.79
C LYS A 442 26.50 18.20 5.51
N ALA A 443 25.18 18.10 5.28
CA ALA A 443 24.58 16.81 4.91
C ALA A 443 25.14 16.30 3.58
N GLU A 444 25.31 17.16 2.60
CA GLU A 444 25.90 16.84 1.31
C GLU A 444 27.36 16.44 1.41
N SER A 445 28.18 17.23 2.14
CA SER A 445 29.62 16.98 2.30
C SER A 445 29.88 15.65 3.00
N ALA A 446 29.17 15.36 4.09
CA ALA A 446 29.29 14.08 4.79
C ALA A 446 28.92 12.89 3.89
N ALA A 447 27.87 13.05 3.07
CA ALA A 447 27.45 12.01 2.13
C ALA A 447 28.51 11.77 1.02
N LYS A 448 29.13 12.82 0.50
CA LYS A 448 30.21 12.72 -0.50
C LYS A 448 31.48 12.08 0.10
N GLU A 449 31.83 12.46 1.32
CA GLU A 449 32.98 11.90 2.04
C GLU A 449 32.81 10.38 2.25
N LEU A 450 31.65 9.96 2.80
CA LEU A 450 31.41 8.53 3.03
C LEU A 450 31.36 7.76 1.71
N ALA A 451 30.76 8.30 0.65
CA ALA A 451 30.75 7.66 -0.66
C ALA A 451 32.18 7.46 -1.21
N GLY A 452 33.08 8.43 -1.00
CA GLY A 452 34.50 8.30 -1.33
C GLY A 452 35.19 7.15 -0.57
N LYS A 453 34.94 7.06 0.75
CA LYS A 453 35.47 5.95 1.59
C LYS A 453 34.95 4.59 1.11
N ILE A 454 33.63 4.49 0.84
CA ILE A 454 33.03 3.23 0.34
C ILE A 454 33.66 2.81 -1.00
N ASN A 455 33.85 3.74 -1.94
CA ASN A 455 34.54 3.43 -3.20
C ASN A 455 35.97 2.92 -2.99
N THR A 456 36.69 3.48 -2.02
CA THR A 456 38.04 2.98 -1.65
C THR A 456 37.95 1.56 -1.10
N TRP A 457 37.00 1.26 -0.22
CA TRP A 457 36.82 -0.09 0.33
C TRP A 457 36.44 -1.10 -0.77
N LEU A 458 35.52 -0.74 -1.69
CA LEU A 458 35.17 -1.60 -2.84
C LEU A 458 36.38 -1.93 -3.71
N SER A 459 37.25 -0.93 -3.93
CA SER A 459 38.48 -1.12 -4.74
C SER A 459 39.54 -1.98 -4.02
N SER A 460 39.71 -1.79 -2.71
CA SER A 460 40.71 -2.53 -1.92
C SER A 460 40.34 -4.00 -1.68
N GLU A 461 39.04 -4.31 -1.58
CA GLU A 461 38.55 -5.68 -1.34
C GLU A 461 38.32 -6.48 -2.63
N GLY A 462 38.50 -5.86 -3.81
CA GLY A 462 38.19 -6.50 -5.09
C GLY A 462 36.72 -6.91 -5.23
N SER A 463 35.81 -6.28 -4.46
CA SER A 463 34.39 -6.61 -4.41
C SER A 463 33.68 -6.04 -5.61
N HIS A 464 33.76 -6.71 -6.75
CA HIS A 464 33.01 -6.34 -7.97
C HIS A 464 31.52 -6.61 -7.90
N THR A 465 31.02 -7.24 -6.82
CA THR A 465 29.62 -7.66 -6.69
C THR A 465 28.72 -6.62 -6.02
N THR A 466 29.31 -5.63 -5.33
CA THR A 466 28.57 -4.54 -4.69
C THR A 466 28.66 -3.26 -5.48
N GLN A 467 27.52 -2.67 -5.80
CA GLN A 467 27.40 -1.40 -6.51
C GLN A 467 26.95 -0.30 -5.54
N ILE A 468 27.50 0.90 -5.71
CA ILE A 468 27.10 2.10 -4.99
C ILE A 468 26.24 2.99 -5.89
N SER A 469 25.14 3.50 -5.35
CA SER A 469 24.29 4.51 -5.98
C SER A 469 24.15 5.72 -5.06
N GLY A 470 24.31 6.90 -5.61
CA GLY A 470 24.42 8.16 -4.86
C GLY A 470 25.88 8.58 -4.64
N PRO A 471 26.15 9.55 -3.73
CA PRO A 471 25.20 10.15 -2.76
C PRO A 471 24.15 11.06 -3.42
N VAL A 472 22.94 11.00 -2.92
CA VAL A 472 21.80 11.79 -3.44
C VAL A 472 20.93 12.28 -2.30
N PRO A 473 20.22 13.43 -2.45
CA PRO A 473 19.20 13.80 -1.46
C PRO A 473 18.08 12.76 -1.44
N CYS A 474 17.57 12.44 -0.24
CA CYS A 474 16.40 11.58 -0.08
C CYS A 474 15.18 12.18 -0.79
N PHE A 475 14.20 11.34 -1.10
CA PHE A 475 12.94 11.77 -1.74
C PHE A 475 12.27 12.93 -0.98
N PHE A 476 12.12 12.81 0.34
CA PHE A 476 11.81 13.93 1.21
C PHE A 476 13.13 14.56 1.69
N THR A 477 13.66 15.46 0.89
CA THR A 477 14.97 16.09 1.11
C THR A 477 15.09 16.77 2.48
N ARG A 478 13.98 17.26 3.03
CA ARG A 478 13.93 17.92 4.35
C ARG A 478 12.76 17.36 5.15
N LEU A 479 13.05 16.84 6.34
CA LEU A 479 12.07 16.31 7.28
C LEU A 479 12.46 16.76 8.70
N ASN A 480 11.49 17.22 9.49
CA ASN A 480 11.72 17.71 10.86
C ASN A 480 12.89 18.70 10.95
N ASN A 481 12.95 19.66 10.04
CA ASN A 481 14.00 20.68 9.91
C ASN A 481 15.42 20.14 9.64
N GLN A 482 15.57 18.87 9.27
CA GLN A 482 16.85 18.26 8.88
C GLN A 482 16.87 17.95 7.40
N TYR A 483 17.99 18.24 6.74
CA TYR A 483 18.30 17.80 5.37
C TYR A 483 18.78 16.37 5.40
N ARG A 484 18.31 15.56 4.45
CA ARG A 484 18.54 14.11 4.38
C ARG A 484 19.25 13.76 3.09
N TRP A 485 20.36 13.07 3.21
CA TRP A 485 21.10 12.50 2.08
C TRP A 485 21.25 11.00 2.26
N GLN A 486 21.29 10.27 1.14
CA GLN A 486 21.37 8.82 1.15
C GLN A 486 22.41 8.29 0.18
N ILE A 487 22.96 7.13 0.55
CA ILE A 487 23.78 6.25 -0.28
C ILE A 487 23.11 4.89 -0.28
N ILE A 488 22.97 4.26 -1.43
CA ILE A 488 22.39 2.93 -1.57
C ILE A 488 23.48 1.98 -2.06
N LEU A 489 23.70 0.92 -1.30
CA LEU A 489 24.56 -0.20 -1.68
C LEU A 489 23.67 -1.35 -2.15
N ARG A 490 24.07 -2.00 -3.22
CA ARG A 490 23.33 -3.12 -3.82
C ARG A 490 24.31 -4.21 -4.22
N GLY A 491 24.09 -5.44 -3.74
CA GLY A 491 24.98 -6.56 -4.01
C GLY A 491 24.54 -7.83 -3.31
N HIS A 492 25.39 -8.83 -3.29
CA HIS A 492 25.12 -10.10 -2.62
C HIS A 492 25.09 -9.91 -1.08
N ASP A 493 26.12 -9.29 -0.52
CA ASP A 493 26.20 -8.96 0.92
C ASP A 493 26.82 -7.58 1.13
N PRO A 494 26.10 -6.49 0.79
CA PRO A 494 26.61 -5.13 0.97
C PRO A 494 26.73 -4.73 2.44
N ALA A 495 26.07 -5.46 3.36
CA ALA A 495 26.16 -5.20 4.79
C ALA A 495 27.54 -5.59 5.36
N ALA A 496 28.16 -6.65 4.84
CA ALA A 496 29.51 -7.06 5.26
C ALA A 496 30.55 -5.97 4.97
N LEU A 497 30.44 -5.27 3.83
CA LEU A 497 31.37 -4.20 3.45
C LEU A 497 31.44 -3.05 4.47
N ILE A 498 30.30 -2.74 5.10
CA ILE A 498 30.18 -1.59 5.99
C ILE A 498 30.23 -1.93 7.47
N ARG A 499 30.27 -3.23 7.82
CA ARG A 499 30.33 -3.69 9.21
C ARG A 499 31.55 -3.09 9.90
N ASP A 500 31.32 -2.49 11.07
CA ASP A 500 32.32 -1.87 11.94
C ASP A 500 33.15 -0.71 11.32
N ARG A 501 32.70 -0.19 10.15
CA ARG A 501 33.40 0.89 9.42
C ARG A 501 32.61 2.20 9.35
N LEU A 502 31.35 2.17 9.72
CA LEU A 502 30.48 3.36 9.61
C LEU A 502 30.62 4.27 10.84
N PRO A 503 30.62 5.60 10.65
CA PRO A 503 30.45 6.54 11.74
C PRO A 503 29.08 6.35 12.41
N GLY A 504 29.02 6.52 13.75
CA GLY A 504 27.83 6.23 14.54
C GLY A 504 26.63 7.16 14.32
N ASP A 505 26.80 8.22 13.55
CA ASP A 505 25.77 9.20 13.19
C ASP A 505 25.00 8.88 11.89
N TRP A 506 25.34 7.76 11.25
CA TRP A 506 24.65 7.25 10.06
C TRP A 506 23.55 6.28 10.41
N GLN A 507 22.38 6.51 9.83
CA GLN A 507 21.28 5.55 9.88
C GLN A 507 21.50 4.47 8.83
N VAL A 508 21.48 3.20 9.26
CA VAL A 508 21.67 2.03 8.40
C VAL A 508 20.39 1.23 8.35
N GLU A 509 19.88 0.96 7.14
CA GLU A 509 18.73 0.08 6.93
C GLU A 509 19.09 -1.01 5.93
N ILE A 510 18.95 -2.26 6.36
CA ILE A 510 19.19 -3.45 5.51
C ILE A 510 17.85 -3.89 4.93
N ASN A 511 17.80 -4.05 3.61
CA ASN A 511 16.60 -4.38 2.84
C ASN A 511 15.40 -3.50 3.23
N PRO A 512 15.55 -2.15 3.17
CA PRO A 512 14.48 -1.26 3.54
C PRO A 512 13.23 -1.54 2.69
N PRO A 513 12.04 -1.46 3.27
CA PRO A 513 10.81 -1.68 2.49
C PRO A 513 10.59 -0.59 1.45
N SER A 514 11.22 0.58 1.61
CA SER A 514 11.12 1.71 0.69
C SER A 514 12.43 2.49 0.62
N LEU A 515 12.70 3.02 -0.56
CA LEU A 515 13.79 3.97 -0.79
C LEU A 515 13.31 5.45 -0.83
N LEU A 516 12.03 5.70 -0.46
CA LEU A 516 11.42 7.03 -0.40
C LEU A 516 11.73 7.80 0.89
#